data_d59c1c66a0fb43621c90ea5b05e18011
#
_entry.id   d59c1c66a0fb43621c90ea5b05e18011
#
_cell.length_a   1.000
_cell.length_b   1.000
_cell.length_c   1.000
_cell.angle_alpha   90.00
_cell.angle_beta   90.00
_cell.angle_gamma   90.00
#
_symmetry.space_group_name_H-M   'P 1'
#
loop_
_entity.id
_entity.type
_entity.pdbx_description
1 polymer ?
#
loop_
_entity_poly.entity_id
_entity_poly.type
_entity_poly.pdbx_seq_one_letter_code
_entity_poly.pdbx_strand_id
1 'polypeptide(L)'
;MTALVMIGSVIVAESAAAADIADTKAAPDTKIFDELRFGASGSIQTGHDHEAGVFPEVEVLFNPFGYNPTDNWKDQLLRPRIHLGTSIGTTDTAATQVFTGLSWTLTHSNGIFTEAGFGGTVHTGNLDDWTKDGPMLGCRLLFHEYAGVGYNFDNHWSLMAQVAHSSHANLCDGPNAGMTRAGLLVGYKF
;
A
#
# COMPACT_ATOMS: atom_id res chain seq x y z
N MET A 1 -34.88 -63.54 -57.13
CA MET A 1 -33.51 -63.60 -56.62
C MET A 1 -33.29 -62.30 -55.84
N THR A 2 -33.44 -62.31 -54.52
CA THR A 2 -33.39 -61.14 -53.64
C THR A 2 -32.20 -61.31 -52.68
N ALA A 3 -31.18 -60.49 -52.83
CA ALA A 3 -30.00 -60.53 -52.01
C ALA A 3 -30.22 -59.67 -50.72
N LEU A 4 -30.10 -60.33 -49.61
CA LEU A 4 -30.19 -59.71 -48.28
C LEU A 4 -28.82 -59.26 -47.89
N VAL A 5 -28.60 -57.92 -47.68
CA VAL A 5 -27.39 -57.36 -47.18
C VAL A 5 -27.56 -57.17 -45.68
N MET A 6 -26.77 -57.89 -44.86
CA MET A 6 -26.66 -57.69 -43.43
C MET A 6 -25.65 -56.60 -43.15
N ILE A 7 -26.09 -55.50 -42.51
CA ILE A 7 -25.23 -54.45 -42.06
C ILE A 7 -24.94 -54.73 -40.54
N GLY A 8 -23.69 -55.12 -40.25
CA GLY A 8 -23.20 -55.35 -38.94
C GLY A 8 -22.85 -54.00 -38.27
N SER A 9 -23.55 -53.64 -37.21
CA SER A 9 -23.25 -52.48 -36.37
C SER A 9 -22.10 -52.81 -35.41
N VAL A 10 -20.97 -52.14 -35.59
CA VAL A 10 -19.87 -52.17 -34.64
C VAL A 10 -20.13 -51.12 -33.54
N ILE A 11 -20.40 -51.59 -32.34
CA ILE A 11 -20.50 -50.72 -31.17
C ILE A 11 -19.06 -50.49 -30.67
N VAL A 12 -18.55 -49.28 -30.88
CA VAL A 12 -17.30 -48.83 -30.28
C VAL A 12 -17.69 -48.32 -28.88
N ALA A 13 -17.27 -49.04 -27.84
CA ALA A 13 -17.35 -48.58 -26.46
C ALA A 13 -16.25 -47.56 -26.24
N GLU A 14 -16.58 -46.27 -26.21
CA GLU A 14 -15.70 -45.24 -25.71
C GLU A 14 -15.62 -45.35 -24.17
N SER A 15 -14.49 -45.76 -23.69
CA SER A 15 -14.14 -45.64 -22.27
C SER A 15 -13.87 -44.17 -21.96
N ALA A 16 -14.84 -43.48 -21.36
CA ALA A 16 -14.63 -42.17 -20.75
C ALA A 16 -13.64 -42.36 -19.61
N ALA A 17 -12.38 -41.99 -19.82
CA ALA A 17 -11.43 -41.77 -18.78
C ALA A 17 -11.93 -40.54 -17.97
N ALA A 18 -12.47 -40.76 -16.74
CA ALA A 18 -12.70 -39.72 -15.82
C ALA A 18 -11.32 -39.11 -15.50
N ALA A 19 -11.05 -37.91 -16.03
CA ALA A 19 -9.93 -37.10 -15.59
C ALA A 19 -10.21 -36.79 -14.13
N ASP A 20 -9.37 -37.36 -13.25
CA ASP A 20 -9.27 -36.97 -11.86
C ASP A 20 -8.97 -35.47 -11.86
N ILE A 21 -9.97 -34.67 -11.51
CA ILE A 21 -9.79 -33.23 -11.29
C ILE A 21 -8.98 -33.19 -10.00
N ALA A 22 -7.65 -33.14 -10.21
CA ALA A 22 -6.70 -32.90 -9.13
C ALA A 22 -7.23 -31.75 -8.29
N ASP A 23 -7.32 -32.05 -7.00
CA ASP A 23 -7.62 -31.14 -5.90
C ASP A 23 -7.02 -29.75 -6.19
N THR A 24 -7.78 -28.85 -6.80
CA THR A 24 -7.39 -27.46 -6.95
C THR A 24 -7.43 -26.91 -5.53
N LYS A 25 -6.27 -26.97 -4.85
CA LYS A 25 -6.02 -26.26 -3.60
C LYS A 25 -6.66 -24.88 -3.80
N ALA A 26 -7.78 -24.65 -3.13
CA ALA A 26 -8.51 -23.39 -3.22
C ALA A 26 -7.48 -22.28 -3.06
N ALA A 27 -7.41 -21.37 -4.04
CA ALA A 27 -6.56 -20.20 -3.92
C ALA A 27 -6.88 -19.56 -2.57
N PRO A 28 -5.88 -19.18 -1.77
CA PRO A 28 -6.13 -18.55 -0.50
C PRO A 28 -7.08 -17.39 -0.74
N ASP A 29 -8.14 -17.31 0.06
CA ASP A 29 -9.14 -16.25 0.01
C ASP A 29 -8.42 -14.93 0.36
N THR A 30 -7.72 -14.37 -0.62
CA THR A 30 -6.95 -13.15 -0.45
C THR A 30 -7.95 -12.00 -0.39
N LYS A 31 -8.30 -11.62 0.82
CA LYS A 31 -9.03 -10.37 1.03
C LYS A 31 -8.16 -9.26 0.45
N ILE A 32 -8.60 -8.67 -0.66
CA ILE A 32 -7.87 -7.59 -1.33
C ILE A 32 -7.75 -6.38 -0.40
N PHE A 33 -8.83 -6.03 0.32
CA PHE A 33 -8.80 -5.03 1.38
C PHE A 33 -8.21 -5.64 2.63
N ASP A 34 -7.09 -5.10 3.08
CA ASP A 34 -6.33 -5.64 4.21
C ASP A 34 -6.50 -4.81 5.48
N GLU A 35 -6.25 -3.50 5.38
CA GLU A 35 -6.22 -2.62 6.53
C GLU A 35 -6.68 -1.20 6.15
N LEU A 36 -7.48 -0.57 7.01
CA LEU A 36 -7.77 0.86 6.98
C LEU A 36 -7.02 1.54 8.13
N ARG A 37 -6.31 2.62 7.84
CA ARG A 37 -5.62 3.44 8.83
C ARG A 37 -6.15 4.85 8.84
N PHE A 38 -6.18 5.46 10.02
CA PHE A 38 -6.52 6.86 10.21
C PHE A 38 -5.72 7.44 11.37
N GLY A 39 -5.41 8.71 11.27
CA GLY A 39 -4.60 9.37 12.27
C GLY A 39 -4.27 10.80 11.91
N ALA A 40 -3.14 11.26 12.40
CA ALA A 40 -2.67 12.58 12.09
C ALA A 40 -1.15 12.66 12.22
N SER A 41 -0.57 13.58 11.45
CA SER A 41 0.86 13.91 11.48
C SER A 41 1.08 15.41 11.67
N GLY A 42 2.31 15.79 11.95
CA GLY A 42 2.78 17.17 12.00
C GLY A 42 4.13 17.30 11.31
N SER A 43 4.45 18.48 10.78
CA SER A 43 5.77 18.75 10.21
C SER A 43 6.84 18.71 11.30
N ILE A 44 7.93 18.02 11.03
CA ILE A 44 9.13 18.02 11.88
C ILE A 44 10.27 18.88 11.31
N GLN A 45 10.01 19.56 10.19
CA GLN A 45 10.91 20.56 9.62
C GLN A 45 10.83 21.85 10.43
N THR A 46 11.84 22.68 10.32
CA THR A 46 11.96 23.94 11.07
C THR A 46 12.23 25.12 10.12
N GLY A 47 12.05 26.34 10.63
CA GLY A 47 12.31 27.54 9.85
C GLY A 47 11.30 27.74 8.73
N HIS A 48 11.76 28.21 7.57
CA HIS A 48 10.91 28.54 6.43
C HIS A 48 10.20 27.32 5.84
N ASP A 49 10.79 26.12 5.93
CA ASP A 49 10.24 24.89 5.38
C ASP A 49 9.24 24.18 6.33
N HIS A 50 8.93 24.81 7.46
CA HIS A 50 7.95 24.26 8.39
C HIS A 50 6.53 24.45 7.85
N GLU A 51 5.78 23.35 7.77
CA GLU A 51 4.34 23.39 7.51
C GLU A 51 3.60 23.49 8.82
N ALA A 52 2.81 24.55 8.99
CA ALA A 52 2.03 24.74 10.21
C ALA A 52 0.80 23.82 10.26
N GLY A 53 0.39 23.46 11.46
CA GLY A 53 -0.85 22.72 11.71
C GLY A 53 -0.66 21.21 11.87
N VAL A 54 -1.79 20.54 11.90
CA VAL A 54 -1.91 19.07 12.00
C VAL A 54 -2.49 18.58 10.70
N PHE A 55 -2.02 17.42 10.22
CA PHE A 55 -2.43 16.81 8.98
C PHE A 55 -3.24 15.54 9.27
N PRO A 56 -4.58 15.62 9.28
CA PRO A 56 -5.41 14.41 9.28
C PRO A 56 -5.04 13.50 8.12
N GLU A 57 -4.95 12.21 8.40
CA GLU A 57 -4.47 11.19 7.45
C GLU A 57 -5.40 9.99 7.44
N VAL A 58 -5.67 9.48 6.24
CA VAL A 58 -6.39 8.24 6.00
C VAL A 58 -5.62 7.45 4.95
N GLU A 59 -5.42 6.16 5.21
CA GLU A 59 -4.70 5.24 4.34
C GLU A 59 -5.44 3.91 4.27
N VAL A 60 -5.49 3.31 3.09
CA VAL A 60 -6.00 1.95 2.85
C VAL A 60 -4.85 1.10 2.34
N LEU A 61 -4.70 -0.10 2.89
CA LEU A 61 -3.77 -1.09 2.41
C LEU A 61 -4.51 -2.23 1.72
N PHE A 62 -3.97 -2.63 0.57
CA PHE A 62 -4.44 -3.74 -0.23
C PHE A 62 -3.40 -4.85 -0.21
N ASN A 63 -3.84 -6.09 -0.15
CA ASN A 63 -2.98 -7.28 -0.09
C ASN A 63 -3.10 -8.17 -1.34
N PRO A 64 -2.75 -7.70 -2.54
CA PRO A 64 -2.86 -8.50 -3.76
C PRO A 64 -1.80 -9.60 -3.86
N PHE A 65 -0.71 -9.50 -3.10
CA PHE A 65 0.43 -10.43 -3.15
C PHE A 65 0.39 -11.49 -2.04
N GLY A 66 -0.66 -11.50 -1.19
CA GLY A 66 -0.85 -12.50 -0.14
C GLY A 66 0.13 -12.35 1.02
N TYR A 67 0.40 -11.10 1.45
CA TYR A 67 1.12 -10.85 2.70
C TYR A 67 0.44 -11.58 3.86
N ASN A 68 1.23 -12.25 4.69
CA ASN A 68 0.75 -12.92 5.87
C ASN A 68 1.72 -12.63 7.05
N PRO A 69 1.23 -12.04 8.15
CA PRO A 69 2.07 -11.67 9.29
C PRO A 69 2.66 -12.87 10.04
N THR A 70 2.17 -14.10 9.80
CA THR A 70 2.70 -15.33 10.40
C THR A 70 3.80 -16.00 9.58
N ASP A 71 4.05 -15.52 8.36
CA ASP A 71 5.11 -16.03 7.50
C ASP A 71 6.49 -15.66 8.06
N ASN A 72 7.53 -16.36 7.59
CA ASN A 72 8.89 -15.96 7.90
C ASN A 72 9.23 -14.58 7.26
N TRP A 73 10.24 -13.89 7.79
CA TRP A 73 10.56 -12.51 7.40
C TRP A 73 10.87 -12.35 5.89
N LYS A 74 11.41 -13.39 5.23
CA LYS A 74 11.71 -13.32 3.79
C LYS A 74 10.44 -13.30 2.97
N ASP A 75 9.47 -14.16 3.31
CA ASP A 75 8.18 -14.21 2.62
C ASP A 75 7.37 -12.94 2.86
N GLN A 76 7.43 -12.36 4.06
CA GLN A 76 6.82 -11.06 4.34
C GLN A 76 7.41 -9.95 3.45
N LEU A 77 8.74 -9.90 3.26
CA LEU A 77 9.39 -8.92 2.38
C LEU A 77 9.11 -9.16 0.88
N LEU A 78 8.89 -10.40 0.45
CA LEU A 78 8.58 -10.73 -0.94
C LEU A 78 7.12 -10.44 -1.32
N ARG A 79 6.26 -10.14 -0.35
CA ARG A 79 4.83 -9.89 -0.53
C ARG A 79 4.44 -8.52 -0.01
N PRO A 80 4.86 -7.43 -0.67
CA PRO A 80 4.47 -6.08 -0.26
C PRO A 80 2.97 -5.90 -0.36
N ARG A 81 2.43 -4.96 0.42
CA ARG A 81 1.06 -4.47 0.27
C ARG A 81 1.07 -3.22 -0.62
N ILE A 82 -0.06 -2.89 -1.23
CA ILE A 82 -0.23 -1.60 -1.91
C ILE A 82 -0.89 -0.66 -0.91
N HIS A 83 -0.34 0.54 -0.73
CA HIS A 83 -0.99 1.59 0.04
C HIS A 83 -1.55 2.69 -0.87
N LEU A 84 -2.66 3.27 -0.46
CA LEU A 84 -3.27 4.46 -1.05
C LEU A 84 -3.77 5.33 0.10
N GLY A 85 -3.34 6.59 0.17
CA GLY A 85 -3.72 7.46 1.26
C GLY A 85 -3.79 8.93 0.88
N THR A 86 -4.27 9.71 1.83
CA THR A 86 -4.32 11.17 1.78
C THR A 86 -3.93 11.75 3.13
N SER A 87 -3.22 12.87 3.09
CA SER A 87 -2.88 13.68 4.24
C SER A 87 -3.31 15.12 3.95
N ILE A 88 -4.22 15.65 4.76
CA ILE A 88 -4.92 16.91 4.48
C ILE A 88 -4.23 18.07 5.18
N GLY A 89 -3.77 19.07 4.42
CA GLY A 89 -3.26 20.32 4.95
C GLY A 89 -4.39 21.15 5.58
N THR A 90 -4.19 21.61 6.81
CA THR A 90 -5.20 22.35 7.58
C THR A 90 -4.94 23.85 7.65
N THR A 91 -3.86 24.34 7.06
CA THR A 91 -3.46 25.75 7.01
C THR A 91 -3.01 26.15 5.62
N ASP A 92 -2.84 27.44 5.37
CA ASP A 92 -2.42 27.98 4.06
C ASP A 92 -0.98 27.59 3.67
N THR A 93 -0.15 27.24 4.64
CA THR A 93 1.24 26.78 4.42
C THR A 93 1.36 25.26 4.29
N ALA A 94 0.27 24.55 4.56
CA ALA A 94 0.22 23.10 4.65
C ALA A 94 -0.25 22.47 3.34
N ALA A 95 0.56 21.58 2.77
CA ALA A 95 0.19 20.86 1.55
C ALA A 95 -0.74 19.68 1.86
N THR A 96 -1.84 19.58 1.13
CA THR A 96 -2.60 18.32 1.02
C THR A 96 -1.88 17.41 0.05
N GLN A 97 -1.79 16.11 0.40
CA GLN A 97 -1.16 15.07 -0.41
C GLN A 97 -2.14 13.92 -0.67
N VAL A 98 -2.06 13.33 -1.86
CA VAL A 98 -2.60 12.00 -2.17
C VAL A 98 -1.44 11.14 -2.62
N PHE A 99 -1.22 10.02 -1.96
CA PHE A 99 -0.05 9.18 -2.18
C PHE A 99 -0.43 7.71 -2.38
N THR A 100 0.42 6.98 -3.09
CA THR A 100 0.29 5.54 -3.31
C THR A 100 1.65 4.90 -3.55
N GLY A 101 1.76 3.63 -3.25
CA GLY A 101 3.00 2.88 -3.41
C GLY A 101 2.95 1.46 -2.87
N LEU A 102 4.11 0.93 -2.57
CA LEU A 102 4.29 -0.38 -1.94
C LEU A 102 4.74 -0.22 -0.49
N SER A 103 4.22 -1.07 0.38
CA SER A 103 4.56 -1.16 1.80
C SER A 103 5.09 -2.53 2.13
N TRP A 104 6.21 -2.58 2.82
CA TRP A 104 6.84 -3.79 3.34
C TRP A 104 6.71 -3.82 4.85
N THR A 105 5.99 -4.79 5.38
CA THR A 105 5.75 -4.95 6.82
C THR A 105 6.46 -6.20 7.31
N LEU A 106 7.19 -6.06 8.42
CA LEU A 106 7.78 -7.16 9.17
C LEU A 106 7.10 -7.25 10.53
N THR A 107 6.36 -8.34 10.76
CA THR A 107 5.69 -8.61 12.03
C THR A 107 6.56 -9.52 12.90
N HIS A 108 6.73 -9.13 14.16
CA HIS A 108 7.51 -9.85 15.15
C HIS A 108 6.57 -10.60 16.12
N SER A 109 7.09 -11.64 16.76
CA SER A 109 6.31 -12.57 17.61
C SER A 109 5.65 -11.93 18.84
N ASN A 110 6.06 -10.72 19.23
CA ASN A 110 5.56 -9.98 20.38
C ASN A 110 4.46 -8.94 20.04
N GLY A 111 3.93 -8.98 18.81
CA GLY A 111 2.94 -8.01 18.31
C GLY A 111 3.53 -6.71 17.76
N ILE A 112 4.82 -6.45 17.96
CA ILE A 112 5.50 -5.32 17.32
C ILE A 112 5.64 -5.59 15.83
N PHE A 113 5.48 -4.57 15.02
CA PHE A 113 5.82 -4.61 13.60
C PHE A 113 6.64 -3.39 13.19
N THR A 114 7.45 -3.55 12.17
CA THR A 114 8.13 -2.46 11.47
C THR A 114 7.64 -2.42 10.04
N GLU A 115 7.54 -1.23 9.49
CA GLU A 115 7.04 -1.03 8.14
C GLU A 115 7.84 0.04 7.43
N ALA A 116 8.06 -0.14 6.14
CA ALA A 116 8.60 0.88 5.26
C ALA A 116 7.77 0.92 3.98
N GLY A 117 7.53 2.11 3.45
CA GLY A 117 6.81 2.31 2.20
C GLY A 117 7.60 3.18 1.24
N PHE A 118 7.36 2.95 -0.06
CA PHE A 118 7.91 3.76 -1.13
C PHE A 118 6.91 3.85 -2.28
N GLY A 119 6.75 5.07 -2.81
CA GLY A 119 5.83 5.33 -3.91
C GLY A 119 5.91 6.75 -4.43
N GLY A 120 4.76 7.29 -4.81
CA GLY A 120 4.63 8.65 -5.30
C GLY A 120 3.47 9.39 -4.66
N THR A 121 3.56 10.71 -4.65
CA THR A 121 2.50 11.60 -4.18
C THR A 121 2.30 12.76 -5.13
N VAL A 122 1.03 13.21 -5.23
CA VAL A 122 0.67 14.51 -5.77
C VAL A 122 0.22 15.41 -4.64
N HIS A 123 0.50 16.71 -4.72
CA HIS A 123 0.25 17.64 -3.62
C HIS A 123 -0.22 19.02 -4.08
N THR A 124 -0.77 19.80 -3.15
CA THR A 124 -1.24 21.18 -3.40
C THR A 124 -0.22 22.25 -2.97
N GLY A 125 0.89 21.84 -2.34
CA GLY A 125 1.86 22.76 -1.74
C GLY A 125 2.53 23.73 -2.72
N ASN A 126 3.29 24.64 -2.18
CA ASN A 126 4.04 25.65 -2.91
C ASN A 126 5.11 25.02 -3.82
N LEU A 127 5.25 25.48 -5.06
CA LEU A 127 6.29 24.97 -5.97
C LEU A 127 7.57 25.81 -5.89
N ASP A 128 7.47 27.13 -6.06
CA ASP A 128 8.62 28.03 -6.25
C ASP A 128 8.38 29.47 -5.81
N ASP A 129 7.26 29.76 -5.13
CA ASP A 129 6.91 31.10 -4.67
C ASP A 129 7.58 31.43 -3.34
N TRP A 130 8.68 32.20 -3.41
CA TRP A 130 9.46 32.66 -2.26
C TRP A 130 8.73 33.62 -1.31
N THR A 131 7.56 34.09 -1.70
CA THR A 131 6.75 35.01 -0.86
C THR A 131 5.82 34.28 0.09
N LYS A 132 5.69 32.96 -0.07
CA LYS A 132 4.85 32.09 0.78
C LYS A 132 5.72 31.33 1.77
N ASP A 133 5.22 31.23 2.99
CA ASP A 133 5.79 30.32 4.00
C ASP A 133 5.52 28.85 3.60
N GLY A 134 6.33 27.95 4.12
CA GLY A 134 6.27 26.53 3.88
C GLY A 134 7.27 26.04 2.82
N PRO A 135 7.41 24.72 2.67
CA PRO A 135 8.42 24.15 1.79
C PRO A 135 8.13 24.42 0.32
N MET A 136 9.17 24.82 -0.41
CA MET A 136 9.11 24.92 -1.88
C MET A 136 9.49 23.58 -2.49
N LEU A 137 8.59 23.01 -3.27
CA LEU A 137 8.61 21.61 -3.65
C LEU A 137 8.98 21.35 -5.12
N GLY A 138 9.08 22.41 -5.93
CA GLY A 138 9.52 22.39 -7.32
C GLY A 138 8.60 21.66 -8.30
N CYS A 139 8.08 20.49 -7.94
CA CYS A 139 7.21 19.65 -8.77
C CYS A 139 5.89 19.30 -8.08
N ARG A 140 4.85 18.99 -8.87
CA ARG A 140 3.58 18.48 -8.36
C ARG A 140 3.61 16.98 -8.05
N LEU A 141 4.48 16.23 -8.69
CA LEU A 141 4.69 14.81 -8.44
C LEU A 141 6.01 14.62 -7.71
N LEU A 142 5.96 14.00 -6.54
CA LEU A 142 7.13 13.70 -5.71
C LEU A 142 7.20 12.20 -5.43
N PHE A 143 8.37 11.71 -5.08
CA PHE A 143 8.49 10.45 -4.36
C PHE A 143 7.87 10.61 -2.98
N HIS A 144 7.35 9.51 -2.47
CA HIS A 144 6.81 9.42 -1.12
C HIS A 144 7.39 8.18 -0.46
N GLU A 145 8.13 8.37 0.61
CA GLU A 145 8.68 7.31 1.41
C GLU A 145 8.31 7.49 2.87
N TYR A 146 8.12 6.37 3.58
CA TYR A 146 7.93 6.39 5.01
C TYR A 146 8.56 5.19 5.70
N ALA A 147 8.81 5.33 6.98
CA ALA A 147 9.17 4.25 7.88
C ALA A 147 8.41 4.41 9.19
N GLY A 148 8.01 3.28 9.77
CA GLY A 148 7.23 3.27 10.99
C GLY A 148 7.50 2.04 11.86
N VAL A 149 7.11 2.16 13.11
CA VAL A 149 7.05 1.08 14.08
C VAL A 149 5.69 1.09 14.73
N GLY A 150 5.09 -0.09 14.87
CA GLY A 150 3.75 -0.21 15.42
C GLY A 150 3.59 -1.43 16.32
N TYR A 151 2.41 -1.51 16.90
CA TYR A 151 2.00 -2.60 17.77
C TYR A 151 0.59 -3.06 17.42
N ASN A 152 0.42 -4.38 17.26
CA ASN A 152 -0.88 -5.03 17.10
C ASN A 152 -1.44 -5.36 18.47
N PHE A 153 -2.53 -4.73 18.87
CA PHE A 153 -3.21 -5.00 20.15
C PHE A 153 -3.95 -6.33 20.12
N ASP A 154 -4.53 -6.63 18.95
CA ASP A 154 -5.24 -7.86 18.65
C ASP A 154 -5.19 -8.16 17.14
N ASN A 155 -6.08 -9.01 16.65
CA ASN A 155 -6.12 -9.38 15.24
C ASN A 155 -6.66 -8.26 14.33
N HIS A 156 -7.28 -7.22 14.88
CA HIS A 156 -7.91 -6.14 14.11
C HIS A 156 -7.24 -4.80 14.34
N TRP A 157 -6.87 -4.44 15.56
CA TRP A 157 -6.42 -3.11 15.91
C TRP A 157 -4.91 -3.00 16.05
N SER A 158 -4.38 -1.94 15.50
CA SER A 158 -2.96 -1.58 15.60
C SER A 158 -2.79 -0.08 15.85
N LEU A 159 -1.62 0.29 16.34
CA LEU A 159 -1.13 1.66 16.41
C LEU A 159 0.26 1.71 15.80
N MET A 160 0.53 2.70 14.96
CA MET A 160 1.83 2.92 14.32
C MET A 160 2.28 4.36 14.50
N ALA A 161 3.53 4.54 14.88
CA ALA A 161 4.23 5.80 14.76
C ALA A 161 5.06 5.77 13.47
N GLN A 162 4.96 6.81 12.65
CA GLN A 162 5.67 6.91 11.38
C GLN A 162 6.36 8.26 11.19
N VAL A 163 7.40 8.23 10.36
CA VAL A 163 7.97 9.42 9.72
C VAL A 163 7.84 9.21 8.21
N ALA A 164 7.24 10.18 7.54
CA ALA A 164 7.09 10.21 6.10
C ALA A 164 7.86 11.40 5.50
N HIS A 165 8.46 11.18 4.33
CA HIS A 165 9.13 12.22 3.55
C HIS A 165 8.62 12.21 2.12
N SER A 166 8.54 13.41 1.51
CA SER A 166 8.20 13.55 0.10
C SER A 166 9.09 14.58 -0.55
N SER A 167 9.75 14.20 -1.66
CA SER A 167 10.64 15.09 -2.43
C SER A 167 10.76 14.61 -3.87
N HIS A 168 11.26 15.47 -4.78
CA HIS A 168 11.48 15.06 -6.17
C HIS A 168 12.89 14.53 -6.46
N ALA A 169 13.72 14.35 -5.44
CA ALA A 169 15.08 13.80 -5.57
C ALA A 169 15.93 14.49 -6.68
N ASN A 170 15.72 15.78 -6.89
CA ASN A 170 16.34 16.59 -7.95
C ASN A 170 16.04 16.10 -9.40
N LEU A 171 14.95 15.39 -9.62
CA LEU A 171 14.50 14.99 -10.97
C LEU A 171 13.70 16.08 -11.70
N CYS A 172 13.29 17.14 -11.00
CA CYS A 172 12.65 18.31 -11.57
C CYS A 172 13.56 19.53 -11.41
N ASP A 173 13.36 20.53 -12.28
CA ASP A 173 13.95 21.85 -12.10
C ASP A 173 13.26 22.59 -10.94
N GLY A 174 14.03 23.38 -10.20
CA GLY A 174 13.53 24.21 -9.10
C GLY A 174 13.89 23.72 -7.70
N PRO A 175 13.34 24.36 -6.66
CA PRO A 175 13.66 24.06 -5.28
C PRO A 175 13.14 22.68 -4.86
N ASN A 176 13.84 22.03 -3.94
CA ASN A 176 13.49 20.70 -3.40
C ASN A 176 13.67 20.67 -1.88
N ALA A 177 12.91 21.50 -1.17
CA ALA A 177 12.92 21.51 0.28
C ALA A 177 12.35 20.21 0.89
N GLY A 178 11.46 19.56 0.12
CA GLY A 178 10.75 18.36 0.55
C GLY A 178 9.75 18.64 1.67
N MET A 179 8.98 17.63 2.04
CA MET A 179 8.05 17.65 3.18
C MET A 179 8.38 16.47 4.08
N THR A 180 8.63 16.73 5.38
CA THR A 180 8.89 15.66 6.34
C THR A 180 7.92 15.79 7.51
N ARG A 181 7.13 14.75 7.74
CA ARG A 181 6.09 14.71 8.76
C ARG A 181 6.24 13.48 9.65
N ALA A 182 5.94 13.63 10.94
CA ALA A 182 5.85 12.52 11.89
C ALA A 182 4.43 12.44 12.42
N GLY A 183 3.92 11.23 12.61
CA GLY A 183 2.53 11.03 12.98
C GLY A 183 2.25 9.71 13.68
N LEU A 184 0.98 9.59 14.09
CA LEU A 184 0.41 8.38 14.67
C LEU A 184 -0.80 7.95 13.87
N LEU A 185 -0.86 6.67 13.51
CA LEU A 185 -1.96 6.04 12.78
C LEU A 185 -2.54 4.88 13.60
N VAL A 186 -3.85 4.85 13.72
CA VAL A 186 -4.60 3.69 14.21
C VAL A 186 -5.03 2.88 12.99
N GLY A 187 -4.75 1.58 13.00
CA GLY A 187 -5.11 0.65 11.94
C GLY A 187 -6.23 -0.29 12.36
N TYR A 188 -7.13 -0.59 11.42
CA TYR A 188 -8.13 -1.64 11.53
C TYR A 188 -7.97 -2.64 10.39
N LYS A 189 -7.71 -3.91 10.73
CA LYS A 189 -7.55 -5.03 9.79
C LYS A 189 -8.87 -5.75 9.61
N PHE A 190 -9.21 -6.08 8.39
CA PHE A 190 -10.47 -6.74 8.03
C PHE A 190 -10.44 -8.26 8.18
#